data_8e4395fa1ce073d84791aa9a842d1801
#
_entry.id   8e4395fa1ce073d84791aa9a842d1801
#
_cell.length_a   1.000
_cell.length_b   1.000
_cell.length_c   1.000
_cell.angle_alpha   90.00
_cell.angle_beta   90.00
_cell.angle_gamma   90.00
#
_symmetry.space_group_name_H-M   'P 1'
#
loop_
_entity.id
_entity.type
_entity.pdbx_description
1 polymer ?
#
loop_
_entity_poly.entity_id
_entity_poly.type
_entity_poly.pdbx_seq_one_letter_code
_entity_poly.pdbx_strand_id
1 'polypeptide(L)'
;MTSVAALQTAFANVNTAAYIGRTGLPMLLFKSREGSGTWGFGQKRTIPEEGSKWAINPMTFKWGYISFGDNKKVVGEEMVSVTKPKPEFAKLPDTGFPWQEQWSVNMKCLNGADAGVEVIHKANTDGGFKAIVLLFDQVRQQIDSEMQERKRDGKIVSDSKIAAIAVLEKDSYPHPKHGKIWIPVLNVIDWMSLDGPAPAPTPAEPTPPVDQPRRRRVA
;
A
#
# COMPACT_ATOMS: atom_id res chain seq x y z
N MET A 1 11.81 -17.28 -9.21
CA MET A 1 11.53 -15.86 -9.54
C MET A 1 10.07 -15.75 -9.94
N THR A 2 9.24 -15.17 -9.09
CA THR A 2 7.81 -15.01 -9.39
C THR A 2 7.66 -13.84 -10.37
N SER A 3 7.14 -14.13 -11.58
CA SER A 3 6.99 -13.15 -12.65
C SER A 3 6.07 -12.00 -12.22
N VAL A 4 6.41 -10.76 -12.57
CA VAL A 4 5.57 -9.57 -12.39
C VAL A 4 4.17 -9.79 -12.98
N ALA A 5 4.06 -10.55 -14.08
CA ALA A 5 2.79 -10.95 -14.69
C ALA A 5 1.88 -11.79 -13.75
N ALA A 6 2.46 -12.67 -12.92
CA ALA A 6 1.69 -13.45 -11.95
C ALA A 6 1.13 -12.54 -10.82
N LEU A 7 1.87 -11.51 -10.44
CA LEU A 7 1.43 -10.52 -9.46
C LEU A 7 0.29 -9.66 -10.00
N GLN A 8 0.35 -9.29 -11.27
CA GLN A 8 -0.69 -8.49 -11.93
C GLN A 8 -1.99 -9.28 -12.12
N THR A 9 -1.90 -10.55 -12.48
CA THR A 9 -3.04 -11.46 -12.54
C THR A 9 -3.69 -11.61 -11.15
N ALA A 10 -2.88 -11.66 -10.09
CA ALA A 10 -3.40 -11.67 -8.71
C ALA A 10 -4.17 -10.39 -8.36
N PHE A 11 -3.76 -9.21 -8.87
CA PHE A 11 -4.51 -7.96 -8.68
C PHE A 11 -5.79 -7.89 -9.51
N ALA A 12 -5.78 -8.43 -10.74
CA ALA A 12 -6.95 -8.40 -11.64
C ALA A 12 -8.06 -9.39 -11.22
N ASN A 13 -7.68 -10.50 -10.58
CA ASN A 13 -8.62 -11.58 -10.21
C ASN A 13 -9.24 -11.42 -8.81
N VAL A 14 -8.99 -10.32 -8.11
CA VAL A 14 -9.65 -10.08 -6.82
C VAL A 14 -11.10 -9.69 -7.06
N ASN A 15 -11.97 -10.65 -6.87
CA ASN A 15 -13.41 -10.42 -6.87
C ASN A 15 -13.78 -9.62 -5.61
N THR A 16 -13.72 -8.28 -5.72
CA THR A 16 -14.14 -7.35 -4.66
C THR A 16 -15.61 -7.54 -4.26
N ALA A 17 -16.42 -8.17 -5.10
CA ALA A 17 -17.84 -8.42 -4.84
C ALA A 17 -18.07 -9.43 -3.70
N ALA A 18 -17.16 -10.37 -3.45
CA ALA A 18 -17.31 -11.37 -2.39
C ALA A 18 -17.11 -10.78 -0.97
N TYR A 19 -16.55 -9.58 -0.85
CA TYR A 19 -16.27 -8.90 0.44
C TYR A 19 -17.27 -7.81 0.81
N ILE A 20 -18.20 -7.44 -0.08
CA ILE A 20 -19.17 -6.34 0.14
C ILE A 20 -20.20 -6.65 1.25
N GLY A 21 -20.26 -7.87 1.75
CA GLY A 21 -21.17 -8.28 2.83
C GLY A 21 -20.62 -8.21 4.26
N ARG A 22 -19.35 -7.84 4.47
CA ARG A 22 -18.74 -7.65 5.80
C ARG A 22 -17.99 -6.35 5.87
N THR A 23 -18.38 -5.52 6.79
CA THR A 23 -17.86 -4.22 7.16
C THR A 23 -16.33 -4.13 7.22
N GLY A 24 -15.69 -3.79 6.08
CA GLY A 24 -14.29 -3.38 6.01
C GLY A 24 -13.26 -4.51 5.84
N LEU A 25 -12.06 -4.12 5.40
CA LEU A 25 -10.91 -5.01 5.26
C LEU A 25 -10.46 -5.55 6.64
N PRO A 26 -9.90 -6.78 6.71
CA PRO A 26 -9.24 -7.26 7.91
C PRO A 26 -8.17 -6.27 8.39
N MET A 27 -8.14 -6.00 9.68
CA MET A 27 -7.17 -5.06 10.25
C MET A 27 -5.82 -5.76 10.44
N LEU A 28 -4.75 -5.16 9.91
CA LEU A 28 -3.37 -5.52 10.20
C LEU A 28 -2.88 -4.70 11.40
N LEU A 29 -2.50 -5.36 12.46
CA LEU A 29 -2.09 -4.75 13.72
C LEU A 29 -0.74 -5.26 14.17
N PHE A 30 -0.05 -4.42 14.94
CA PHE A 30 1.20 -4.76 15.58
C PHE A 30 1.05 -4.74 17.10
N LYS A 31 1.44 -5.82 17.77
CA LYS A 31 1.45 -5.93 19.23
C LYS A 31 2.83 -5.54 19.76
N SER A 32 2.92 -4.37 20.40
CA SER A 32 4.18 -3.81 20.91
C SER A 32 4.60 -4.30 22.28
N ARG A 33 3.67 -4.76 23.13
CA ARG A 33 3.90 -5.01 24.56
C ARG A 33 3.94 -6.48 24.97
N GLU A 34 3.37 -7.39 24.18
CA GLU A 34 3.31 -8.81 24.52
C GLU A 34 4.51 -9.54 23.89
N GLY A 35 5.58 -9.69 24.66
CA GLY A 35 6.70 -10.58 24.36
C GLY A 35 7.64 -10.09 23.25
N SER A 36 7.36 -10.38 22.00
CA SER A 36 8.36 -10.31 20.92
C SER A 36 8.10 -9.29 19.81
N GLY A 37 7.08 -8.45 19.94
CA GLY A 37 6.62 -7.59 18.84
C GLY A 37 6.15 -8.44 17.65
N THR A 38 4.84 -8.48 17.40
CA THR A 38 4.29 -9.40 16.41
C THR A 38 3.24 -8.71 15.56
N TRP A 39 3.35 -8.85 14.24
CA TRP A 39 2.32 -8.52 13.30
C TRP A 39 1.21 -9.59 13.31
N GLY A 40 -0.03 -9.17 13.08
CA GLY A 40 -1.13 -10.09 12.95
C GLY A 40 -2.35 -9.43 12.31
N PHE A 41 -3.08 -10.15 11.47
CA PHE A 41 -4.25 -9.62 10.78
C PHE A 41 -5.52 -10.42 11.06
N GLY A 42 -6.65 -9.75 10.85
CA GLY A 42 -7.98 -10.33 11.04
C GLY A 42 -8.35 -10.62 12.50
N GLN A 43 -9.51 -11.23 12.70
CA GLN A 43 -10.03 -11.52 14.03
C GLN A 43 -9.20 -12.57 14.77
N LYS A 44 -8.71 -13.57 14.04
CA LYS A 44 -7.88 -14.68 14.59
C LYS A 44 -6.43 -14.25 14.84
N ARG A 45 -6.05 -13.02 14.46
CA ARG A 45 -4.67 -12.54 14.58
C ARG A 45 -3.67 -13.45 13.87
N THR A 46 -4.02 -13.91 12.66
CA THR A 46 -3.10 -14.69 11.82
C THR A 46 -1.80 -13.95 11.67
N ILE A 47 -0.69 -14.60 11.98
CA ILE A 47 0.65 -14.04 11.84
C ILE A 47 1.03 -14.17 10.38
N PRO A 48 1.39 -13.06 9.69
CA PRO A 48 1.88 -13.11 8.32
C PRO A 48 3.13 -13.99 8.22
N GLU A 49 3.28 -14.69 7.09
CA GLU A 49 4.49 -15.45 6.82
C GLU A 49 5.72 -14.53 6.83
N GLU A 50 6.81 -14.97 7.45
CA GLU A 50 8.06 -14.19 7.52
C GLU A 50 8.60 -13.91 6.12
N GLY A 51 8.99 -12.66 5.86
CA GLY A 51 9.44 -12.22 4.54
C GLY A 51 8.32 -12.08 3.49
N SER A 52 7.05 -12.21 3.88
CA SER A 52 5.94 -11.92 2.98
C SER A 52 5.98 -10.47 2.50
N LYS A 53 5.70 -10.28 1.20
CA LYS A 53 5.75 -8.98 0.52
C LYS A 53 4.36 -8.40 0.43
N TRP A 54 4.24 -7.12 0.77
CA TRP A 54 2.97 -6.41 0.82
C TRP A 54 2.99 -5.19 -0.09
N ALA A 55 2.12 -5.15 -1.09
CA ALA A 55 1.91 -3.97 -1.90
C ALA A 55 1.10 -2.93 -1.12
N ILE A 56 1.59 -1.70 -1.10
CA ILE A 56 0.96 -0.56 -0.44
C ILE A 56 0.21 0.25 -1.49
N ASN A 57 -1.10 0.40 -1.34
CA ASN A 57 -1.87 1.23 -2.27
C ASN A 57 -1.80 2.72 -1.84
N PRO A 58 -1.05 3.58 -2.57
CA PRO A 58 -0.84 4.96 -2.17
C PRO A 58 -2.12 5.79 -2.16
N MET A 59 -3.11 5.43 -2.98
CA MET A 59 -4.39 6.13 -3.06
C MET A 59 -5.28 5.93 -1.83
N THR A 60 -4.92 5.00 -0.95
CA THR A 60 -5.70 4.64 0.24
C THR A 60 -5.18 5.24 1.53
N PHE A 61 -4.09 6.02 1.48
CA PHE A 61 -3.64 6.74 2.66
C PHE A 61 -4.72 7.69 3.17
N LYS A 62 -5.01 7.56 4.45
CA LYS A 62 -5.93 8.44 5.17
C LYS A 62 -5.30 8.91 6.48
N TRP A 63 -5.65 10.10 6.88
CA TRP A 63 -5.30 10.70 8.17
C TRP A 63 -6.54 11.30 8.83
N GLY A 64 -6.48 11.47 10.12
CA GLY A 64 -7.61 12.04 10.88
C GLY A 64 -7.56 11.62 12.32
N TYR A 65 -8.72 11.34 12.88
CA TYR A 65 -8.90 11.09 14.30
C TYR A 65 -9.85 9.93 14.55
N ILE A 66 -9.64 9.25 15.67
CA ILE A 66 -10.50 8.19 16.19
C ILE A 66 -10.75 8.43 17.68
N SER A 67 -11.95 8.13 18.13
CA SER A 67 -12.31 8.13 19.53
C SER A 67 -12.81 6.75 19.96
N PHE A 68 -12.26 6.26 21.06
CA PHE A 68 -12.64 4.98 21.64
C PHE A 68 -13.39 5.21 22.94
N GLY A 69 -14.58 4.64 23.04
CA GLY A 69 -15.35 4.54 24.26
C GLY A 69 -14.90 3.35 25.12
N ASP A 70 -15.75 3.00 26.09
CA ASP A 70 -15.56 1.84 26.93
C ASP A 70 -15.39 0.57 26.12
N ASN A 71 -14.62 -0.38 26.65
CA ASN A 71 -14.32 -1.65 25.98
C ASN A 71 -13.62 -1.51 24.60
N LYS A 72 -12.96 -0.38 24.35
CA LYS A 72 -12.27 -0.07 23.07
C LYS A 72 -13.19 -0.09 21.85
N LYS A 73 -14.48 0.14 22.03
CA LYS A 73 -15.42 0.34 20.94
C LYS A 73 -15.20 1.70 20.31
N VAL A 74 -15.15 1.77 18.98
CA VAL A 74 -15.09 3.04 18.26
C VAL A 74 -16.40 3.79 18.44
N VAL A 75 -16.34 5.00 18.95
CA VAL A 75 -17.48 5.91 19.17
C VAL A 75 -17.46 7.12 18.25
N GLY A 76 -16.30 7.38 17.61
CA GLY A 76 -16.15 8.39 16.58
C GLY A 76 -14.93 8.09 15.70
N GLU A 77 -15.04 8.32 14.41
CA GLU A 77 -13.94 8.20 13.45
C GLU A 77 -14.10 9.25 12.35
N GLU A 78 -13.16 10.18 12.25
CA GLU A 78 -13.11 11.25 11.26
C GLU A 78 -11.83 11.11 10.43
N MET A 79 -11.90 10.35 9.33
CA MET A 79 -10.76 10.02 8.47
C MET A 79 -11.00 10.53 7.04
N VAL A 80 -10.04 11.27 6.51
CA VAL A 80 -10.07 11.76 5.13
C VAL A 80 -8.85 11.26 4.36
N SER A 81 -8.94 11.23 3.02
CA SER A 81 -7.75 10.99 2.19
C SER A 81 -6.67 12.04 2.46
N VAL A 82 -5.39 11.64 2.41
CA VAL A 82 -4.24 12.56 2.53
C VAL A 82 -4.19 13.62 1.43
N THR A 83 -4.98 13.47 0.36
CA THR A 83 -5.18 14.49 -0.68
C THR A 83 -6.09 15.63 -0.25
N LYS A 84 -6.77 15.50 0.90
CA LYS A 84 -7.62 16.52 1.50
C LYS A 84 -6.97 17.05 2.77
N PRO A 85 -7.28 18.30 3.18
CA PRO A 85 -6.84 18.80 4.48
C PRO A 85 -7.28 17.86 5.61
N LYS A 86 -6.40 17.68 6.60
CA LYS A 86 -6.73 16.93 7.81
C LYS A 86 -7.89 17.59 8.54
N PRO A 87 -8.84 16.82 9.10
CA PRO A 87 -9.92 17.39 9.91
C PRO A 87 -9.36 18.29 11.03
N GLU A 88 -10.01 19.42 11.27
CA GLU A 88 -9.63 20.32 12.36
C GLU A 88 -10.05 19.72 13.70
N PHE A 89 -9.10 19.52 14.60
CA PHE A 89 -9.36 18.93 15.92
C PHE A 89 -10.47 19.67 16.69
N ALA A 90 -10.49 21.00 16.62
CA ALA A 90 -11.49 21.83 17.31
C ALA A 90 -12.93 21.69 16.77
N LYS A 91 -13.09 21.10 15.58
CA LYS A 91 -14.42 20.89 14.96
C LYS A 91 -14.92 19.45 15.09
N LEU A 92 -14.17 18.58 15.77
CA LEU A 92 -14.62 17.22 16.01
C LEU A 92 -15.81 17.20 16.97
N PRO A 93 -16.79 16.30 16.72
CA PRO A 93 -17.94 16.17 17.60
C PRO A 93 -17.52 15.70 19.00
N ASP A 94 -18.24 16.13 20.01
CA ASP A 94 -18.04 15.60 21.36
C ASP A 94 -18.57 14.16 21.42
N THR A 95 -17.68 13.21 21.69
CA THR A 95 -18.02 11.79 21.86
C THR A 95 -18.07 11.35 23.31
N GLY A 96 -17.79 12.27 24.25
CA GLY A 96 -17.58 11.96 25.67
C GLY A 96 -16.23 11.24 25.95
N PHE A 97 -15.39 11.02 24.94
CA PHE A 97 -14.10 10.36 25.04
C PHE A 97 -13.03 11.09 24.25
N PRO A 98 -11.73 10.96 24.62
CA PRO A 98 -10.66 11.66 23.94
C PRO A 98 -10.47 11.18 22.51
N TRP A 99 -10.26 12.13 21.60
CA TRP A 99 -9.85 11.87 20.24
C TRP A 99 -8.33 11.60 20.17
N GLN A 100 -7.95 10.63 19.38
CA GLN A 100 -6.58 10.27 19.09
C GLN A 100 -6.32 10.41 17.61
N GLU A 101 -5.12 10.85 17.23
CA GLU A 101 -4.73 10.86 15.82
C GLU A 101 -4.61 9.45 15.28
N GLN A 102 -5.05 9.25 14.03
CA GLN A 102 -4.98 7.97 13.35
C GLN A 102 -4.54 8.16 11.90
N TRP A 103 -3.70 7.27 11.44
CA TRP A 103 -3.40 7.07 10.03
C TRP A 103 -3.82 5.68 9.59
N SER A 104 -4.12 5.53 8.30
CA SER A 104 -4.42 4.22 7.74
C SER A 104 -3.99 4.10 6.28
N VAL A 105 -3.72 2.86 5.86
CA VAL A 105 -3.40 2.50 4.48
C VAL A 105 -3.83 1.07 4.19
N ASN A 106 -4.28 0.80 2.97
CA ASN A 106 -4.59 -0.55 2.54
C ASN A 106 -3.35 -1.22 1.94
N MET A 107 -3.21 -2.49 2.22
CA MET A 107 -2.09 -3.31 1.79
C MET A 107 -2.60 -4.64 1.25
N LYS A 108 -1.86 -5.24 0.32
CA LYS A 108 -2.16 -6.55 -0.25
C LYS A 108 -0.95 -7.46 -0.21
N CYS A 109 -1.11 -8.65 0.34
CA CYS A 109 -0.07 -9.67 0.33
C CYS A 109 0.17 -10.19 -1.09
N LEU A 110 1.44 -10.23 -1.52
CA LEU A 110 1.82 -10.59 -2.89
C LEU A 110 2.31 -12.03 -3.04
N ASN A 111 2.75 -12.66 -1.95
CA ASN A 111 3.35 -14.00 -1.98
C ASN A 111 3.12 -14.76 -0.68
N GLY A 112 3.53 -16.02 -0.64
CA GLY A 112 3.38 -16.90 0.51
C GLY A 112 1.96 -17.43 0.68
N ALA A 113 1.68 -18.00 1.85
CA ALA A 113 0.39 -18.62 2.17
C ALA A 113 -0.77 -17.61 2.18
N ASP A 114 -0.47 -16.33 2.42
CA ASP A 114 -1.45 -15.24 2.50
C ASP A 114 -1.58 -14.45 1.19
N ALA A 115 -1.04 -14.96 0.08
CA ALA A 115 -1.06 -14.26 -1.21
C ALA A 115 -2.50 -13.89 -1.62
N GLY A 116 -2.70 -12.61 -1.98
CA GLY A 116 -4.00 -12.07 -2.35
C GLY A 116 -4.83 -11.51 -1.20
N VAL A 117 -4.45 -11.75 0.06
CA VAL A 117 -5.12 -11.17 1.22
C VAL A 117 -4.94 -9.65 1.23
N GLU A 118 -6.04 -8.93 1.34
CA GLU A 118 -6.06 -7.48 1.51
C GLU A 118 -6.36 -7.11 2.96
N VAL A 119 -5.64 -6.14 3.48
CA VAL A 119 -5.76 -5.68 4.87
C VAL A 119 -5.75 -4.16 4.92
N ILE A 120 -6.27 -3.60 6.00
CA ILE A 120 -6.07 -2.20 6.36
C ILE A 120 -5.12 -2.12 7.56
N HIS A 121 -4.01 -1.42 7.41
CA HIS A 121 -3.16 -1.05 8.55
C HIS A 121 -3.64 0.28 9.12
N LYS A 122 -3.96 0.29 10.42
CA LYS A 122 -4.36 1.50 11.16
C LYS A 122 -3.35 1.75 12.29
N ALA A 123 -2.82 2.95 12.36
CA ALA A 123 -1.83 3.38 13.35
C ALA A 123 -2.35 4.56 14.16
N ASN A 124 -2.45 4.38 15.47
CA ASN A 124 -2.83 5.39 16.47
C ASN A 124 -1.91 5.39 17.71
N THR A 125 -0.81 4.65 17.65
CA THR A 125 0.24 4.63 18.67
C THR A 125 1.50 5.28 18.14
N ASP A 126 2.34 5.86 18.98
CA ASP A 126 3.56 6.57 18.57
C ASP A 126 4.44 5.76 17.61
N GLY A 127 4.70 4.49 17.96
CA GLY A 127 5.51 3.61 17.10
C GLY A 127 4.83 3.28 15.76
N GLY A 128 3.54 2.98 15.78
CA GLY A 128 2.76 2.73 14.58
C GLY A 128 2.62 3.96 13.71
N PHE A 129 2.38 5.11 14.33
CA PHE A 129 2.30 6.40 13.66
C PHE A 129 3.62 6.73 12.93
N LYS A 130 4.75 6.61 13.62
CA LYS A 130 6.07 6.83 13.02
C LYS A 130 6.31 5.92 11.82
N ALA A 131 5.95 4.64 11.90
CA ALA A 131 6.13 3.70 10.81
C ALA A 131 5.33 4.07 9.56
N ILE A 132 4.05 4.45 9.73
CA ILE A 132 3.18 4.79 8.59
C ILE A 132 3.53 6.15 7.99
N VAL A 133 3.98 7.12 8.78
CA VAL A 133 4.44 8.42 8.29
C VAL A 133 5.74 8.27 7.49
N LEU A 134 6.70 7.47 7.98
CA LEU A 134 7.93 7.19 7.23
C LEU A 134 7.63 6.47 5.91
N LEU A 135 6.71 5.51 5.91
CA LEU A 135 6.25 4.86 4.68
C LEU A 135 5.63 5.87 3.71
N PHE A 136 4.74 6.74 4.20
CA PHE A 136 4.10 7.78 3.39
C PHE A 136 5.14 8.72 2.75
N ASP A 137 6.14 9.16 3.51
CA ASP A 137 7.20 10.03 2.99
C ASP A 137 8.03 9.34 1.90
N GLN A 138 8.37 8.06 2.05
CA GLN A 138 9.07 7.30 1.02
C GLN A 138 8.24 7.19 -0.26
N VAL A 139 6.95 6.86 -0.12
CA VAL A 139 6.02 6.78 -1.27
C VAL A 139 5.90 8.13 -1.97
N ARG A 140 5.76 9.22 -1.23
CA ARG A 140 5.67 10.57 -1.78
C ARG A 140 6.95 10.94 -2.54
N GLN A 141 8.12 10.72 -1.96
CA GLN A 141 9.42 11.01 -2.61
C GLN A 141 9.58 10.23 -3.91
N GLN A 142 9.18 8.96 -3.94
CA GLN A 142 9.26 8.14 -5.16
C GLN A 142 8.31 8.65 -6.24
N ILE A 143 7.08 9.02 -5.88
CA ILE A 143 6.11 9.62 -6.81
C ILE A 143 6.66 10.93 -7.39
N ASP A 144 7.20 11.80 -6.54
CA ASP A 144 7.80 13.08 -6.96
C ASP A 144 8.97 12.86 -7.94
N SER A 145 9.83 11.87 -7.66
CA SER A 145 10.97 11.52 -8.51
C SER A 145 10.51 11.02 -9.89
N GLU A 146 9.54 10.10 -9.94
CA GLU A 146 8.98 9.63 -11.20
C GLU A 146 8.32 10.75 -12.02
N MET A 147 7.60 11.64 -11.36
CA MET A 147 6.97 12.77 -12.04
C MET A 147 8.01 13.72 -12.64
N GLN A 148 9.12 13.94 -11.94
CA GLN A 148 10.23 14.76 -12.45
C GLN A 148 10.93 14.11 -13.64
N GLU A 149 11.18 12.80 -13.59
CA GLU A 149 11.76 12.04 -14.71
C GLU A 149 10.85 12.08 -15.95
N ARG A 150 9.56 11.85 -15.79
CA ARG A 150 8.60 11.95 -16.90
C ARG A 150 8.54 13.33 -17.53
N LYS A 151 8.61 14.39 -16.72
CA LYS A 151 8.70 15.78 -17.22
C LYS A 151 9.96 16.02 -18.04
N ARG A 152 11.11 15.52 -17.56
CA ARG A 152 12.40 15.64 -18.26
C ARG A 152 12.38 14.90 -19.60
N ASP A 153 11.75 13.75 -19.65
CA ASP A 153 11.60 12.94 -20.87
C ASP A 153 10.54 13.48 -21.84
N GLY A 154 9.89 14.62 -21.54
CA GLY A 154 8.82 15.18 -22.36
C GLY A 154 7.53 14.36 -22.40
N LYS A 155 7.37 13.40 -21.50
CA LYS A 155 6.14 12.60 -21.39
C LYS A 155 5.05 13.37 -20.67
N ILE A 156 3.80 13.18 -21.11
CA ILE A 156 2.63 13.75 -20.41
C ILE A 156 2.64 13.22 -18.98
N VAL A 157 2.64 14.13 -18.01
CA VAL A 157 2.59 13.79 -16.59
C VAL A 157 1.15 13.41 -16.27
N SER A 158 0.81 12.12 -16.42
CA SER A 158 -0.34 11.56 -15.75
C SER A 158 0.04 11.17 -14.32
N ASP A 159 -0.95 11.03 -13.44
CA ASP A 159 -0.71 10.62 -12.06
C ASP A 159 0.19 9.38 -12.01
N SER A 160 1.21 9.44 -11.16
CA SER A 160 2.06 8.27 -10.95
C SER A 160 1.23 7.15 -10.30
N LYS A 161 1.22 5.99 -10.94
CA LYS A 161 0.49 4.82 -10.47
C LYS A 161 1.47 3.76 -9.97
N ILE A 162 2.27 4.12 -9.00
CA ILE A 162 3.21 3.21 -8.34
C ILE A 162 2.70 2.79 -6.97
N ALA A 163 3.04 1.57 -6.58
CA ALA A 163 2.84 1.05 -5.25
C ALA A 163 4.19 0.61 -4.67
N ALA A 164 4.43 0.94 -3.41
CA ALA A 164 5.56 0.40 -2.68
C ALA A 164 5.32 -1.08 -2.37
N ILE A 165 6.38 -1.90 -2.44
CA ILE A 165 6.38 -3.26 -1.93
C ILE A 165 7.20 -3.26 -0.65
N ALA A 166 6.55 -3.59 0.48
CA ALA A 166 7.20 -3.62 1.78
C ALA A 166 7.18 -5.02 2.40
N VAL A 167 8.16 -5.26 3.27
CA VAL A 167 8.20 -6.40 4.19
C VAL A 167 7.83 -5.90 5.59
N LEU A 168 7.08 -6.71 6.32
CA LEU A 168 6.68 -6.42 7.70
C LEU A 168 7.80 -6.82 8.65
N GLU A 169 8.45 -5.84 9.22
CA GLU A 169 9.56 -6.01 10.14
C GLU A 169 9.24 -5.40 11.51
N LYS A 170 10.17 -5.48 12.42
CA LYS A 170 10.09 -4.89 13.74
C LYS A 170 11.45 -4.38 14.19
N ASP A 171 11.42 -3.34 14.98
CA ASP A 171 12.57 -2.83 15.73
C ASP A 171 12.18 -2.65 17.20
N SER A 172 13.09 -2.23 18.04
CA SER A 172 12.82 -2.06 19.47
C SER A 172 13.74 -1.02 20.09
N TYR A 173 13.25 -0.40 21.14
CA TYR A 173 14.04 0.50 21.98
C TYR A 173 13.81 0.21 23.47
N PRO A 174 14.80 0.51 24.35
CA PRO A 174 14.61 0.42 25.79
C PRO A 174 13.74 1.59 26.29
N HIS A 175 12.76 1.28 27.13
CA HIS A 175 11.91 2.28 27.78
C HIS A 175 12.10 2.20 29.30
N PRO A 176 12.33 3.33 30.02
CA PRO A 176 12.69 3.32 31.45
C PRO A 176 11.65 2.62 32.35
N LYS A 177 10.35 2.75 32.02
CA LYS A 177 9.25 2.20 32.84
C LYS A 177 8.68 0.88 32.32
N HIS A 178 8.90 0.55 31.03
CA HIS A 178 8.22 -0.57 30.36
C HIS A 178 9.17 -1.60 29.77
N GLY A 179 10.48 -1.47 30.04
CA GLY A 179 11.48 -2.37 29.49
C GLY A 179 11.63 -2.20 27.97
N LYS A 180 11.77 -3.29 27.26
CA LYS A 180 11.91 -3.29 25.80
C LYS A 180 10.55 -3.05 25.12
N ILE A 181 10.44 -1.97 24.36
CA ILE A 181 9.25 -1.65 23.56
C ILE A 181 9.56 -2.01 22.10
N TRP A 182 8.70 -2.82 21.52
CA TRP A 182 8.75 -3.15 20.10
C TRP A 182 7.97 -2.15 19.26
N ILE A 183 8.50 -1.80 18.10
CA ILE A 183 7.86 -0.91 17.12
C ILE A 183 7.73 -1.63 15.78
N PRO A 184 6.62 -1.38 15.05
CA PRO A 184 6.45 -1.88 13.70
C PRO A 184 7.40 -1.17 12.74
N VAL A 185 7.89 -1.90 11.74
CA VAL A 185 8.66 -1.36 10.62
C VAL A 185 8.03 -1.85 9.32
N LEU A 186 7.77 -0.94 8.40
CA LEU A 186 7.31 -1.20 7.05
C LEU A 186 8.50 -0.93 6.12
N ASN A 187 9.32 -1.97 5.90
CA ASN A 187 10.56 -1.85 5.13
C ASN A 187 10.27 -1.94 3.63
N VAL A 188 10.34 -0.80 2.93
CA VAL A 188 10.14 -0.75 1.47
C VAL A 188 11.35 -1.38 0.78
N ILE A 189 11.12 -2.43 0.01
CA ILE A 189 12.16 -3.20 -0.67
C ILE A 189 12.10 -3.11 -2.20
N ASP A 190 10.96 -2.67 -2.76
CA ASP A 190 10.76 -2.59 -4.20
C ASP A 190 9.55 -1.70 -4.53
N TRP A 191 9.35 -1.44 -5.83
CA TRP A 191 8.25 -0.66 -6.36
C TRP A 191 7.58 -1.39 -7.52
N MET A 192 6.28 -1.23 -7.67
CA MET A 192 5.51 -1.80 -8.79
C MET A 192 4.60 -0.76 -9.43
N SER A 193 4.40 -0.87 -10.75
CA SER A 193 3.37 -0.09 -11.44
C SER A 193 1.98 -0.67 -11.17
N LEU A 194 1.00 0.19 -10.92
CA LEU A 194 -0.41 -0.16 -10.81
C LEU A 194 -1.11 -0.23 -12.19
N ASP A 195 -0.46 0.27 -13.25
CA ASP A 195 -1.02 0.28 -14.62
C ASP A 195 -0.91 -1.06 -15.36
N GLY A 196 -0.30 -2.05 -14.74
CA GLY A 196 0.03 -3.32 -15.40
C GLY A 196 1.31 -3.24 -16.25
N PRO A 197 1.74 -4.34 -16.92
CA PRO A 197 2.83 -4.30 -17.86
C PRO A 197 2.46 -3.40 -19.02
N ALA A 198 3.43 -2.63 -19.51
CA ALA A 198 3.27 -1.97 -20.80
C ALA A 198 2.83 -3.04 -21.83
N PRO A 199 1.82 -2.75 -22.68
CA PRO A 199 1.43 -3.69 -23.71
C PRO A 199 2.67 -4.09 -24.48
N ALA A 200 2.86 -5.41 -24.65
CA ALA A 200 3.97 -5.91 -25.44
C ALA A 200 3.98 -5.20 -26.80
N PRO A 201 5.14 -4.76 -27.29
CA PRO A 201 5.20 -4.10 -28.58
C PRO A 201 4.49 -5.01 -29.60
N THR A 202 3.44 -4.47 -30.19
CA THR A 202 2.69 -5.17 -31.24
C THR A 202 3.72 -5.67 -32.27
N PRO A 203 3.76 -6.98 -32.60
CA PRO A 203 4.68 -7.45 -33.65
C PRO A 203 4.48 -6.56 -34.86
N ALA A 204 5.59 -5.99 -35.35
CA ALA A 204 5.53 -5.15 -36.55
C ALA A 204 4.82 -5.95 -37.65
N GLU A 205 3.74 -5.38 -38.17
CA GLU A 205 3.00 -5.94 -39.29
C GLU A 205 4.00 -6.23 -40.39
N PRO A 206 4.05 -7.46 -40.97
CA PRO A 206 5.03 -7.79 -42.00
C PRO A 206 4.85 -6.78 -43.13
N THR A 207 5.91 -6.03 -43.39
CA THR A 207 5.97 -5.07 -44.50
C THR A 207 5.65 -5.82 -45.77
N PRO A 208 4.66 -5.39 -46.56
CA PRO A 208 4.36 -6.09 -47.83
C PRO A 208 5.61 -6.11 -48.71
N PRO A 209 5.87 -7.22 -49.44
CA PRO A 209 7.06 -7.33 -50.25
C PRO A 209 7.11 -6.20 -51.28
N VAL A 210 8.17 -5.44 -51.25
CA VAL A 210 8.46 -4.41 -52.25
C VAL A 210 8.53 -5.07 -53.62
N ASP A 211 7.57 -4.70 -54.48
CA ASP A 211 7.50 -5.21 -55.85
C ASP A 211 8.79 -4.82 -56.60
N GLN A 212 9.68 -5.78 -56.90
CA GLN A 212 10.90 -5.52 -57.64
C GLN A 212 10.55 -5.23 -59.09
N PRO A 213 11.00 -4.12 -59.70
CA PRO A 213 10.73 -3.81 -61.07
C PRO A 213 11.31 -4.89 -62.01
N ARG A 214 10.45 -5.57 -62.78
CA ARG A 214 10.79 -6.51 -63.81
C ARG A 214 11.80 -5.92 -64.81
N ARG A 215 13.03 -6.42 -64.82
CA ARG A 215 14.01 -6.08 -65.85
C ARG A 215 13.45 -6.42 -67.22
N ARG A 216 13.20 -5.35 -68.05
CA ARG A 216 12.92 -5.51 -69.48
C ARG A 216 14.13 -6.18 -70.17
N ARG A 217 13.90 -7.35 -70.76
CA ARG A 217 14.83 -7.89 -71.75
C ARG A 217 14.70 -7.05 -73.01
N VAL A 218 15.83 -6.44 -73.41
CA VAL A 218 16.00 -5.85 -74.75
C VAL A 218 16.44 -6.97 -75.67
N ALA A 219 15.75 -7.14 -76.80
CA ALA A 219 16.10 -8.04 -77.90
C ALA A 219 17.16 -7.44 -78.77
#